data_ed2be6d101f11f2141ccc8353235c449
#
_entry.id   ed2be6d101f11f2141ccc8353235c449
#
_cell.length_a   1.000
_cell.length_b   1.000
_cell.length_c   1.000
_cell.angle_alpha   90.00
_cell.angle_beta   90.00
_cell.angle_gamma   90.00
#
_symmetry.space_group_name_H-M   'P 1'
#
loop_
_entity.id
_entity.type
_entity.pdbx_description
1 polymer ?
#
loop_
_entity_poly.entity_id
_entity_poly.type
_entity_poly.pdbx_seq_one_letter_code
_entity_poly.pdbx_strand_id
1 'polypeptide(L)'
;MSNPPPEALTGRRAGSAFVDRQTAVAAVELLLPSLSAALQSDFVGDSGCLHIVIMDPALGPHDAAFEDAILYEFSLPDPKDWDADYRAYARAKARLSWETGRDGHVVQALEPYRLRAGDTNLWGGVALGGIVVGVSGAQPWFDEAFAGCIAHCLLALAKRRAQATPDALAI
;
A
#
# COMPACT_ATOMS: atom_id res chain seq x y z
N MET A 1 -29.76 5.25 42.75
CA MET A 1 -29.84 5.49 41.31
C MET A 1 -28.48 5.09 40.71
N SER A 2 -28.44 3.88 40.17
CA SER A 2 -27.20 3.37 39.59
C SER A 2 -27.07 3.89 38.14
N ASN A 3 -25.97 4.58 37.85
CA ASN A 3 -25.63 4.96 36.49
C ASN A 3 -25.44 3.69 35.63
N PRO A 4 -26.02 3.59 34.43
CA PRO A 4 -25.73 2.51 33.53
C PRO A 4 -24.26 2.56 33.14
N PRO A 5 -23.61 1.38 32.94
CA PRO A 5 -22.24 1.35 32.47
C PRO A 5 -22.14 2.01 31.07
N PRO A 6 -21.02 2.67 30.75
CA PRO A 6 -20.84 3.27 29.43
C PRO A 6 -20.97 2.17 28.37
N GLU A 7 -21.88 2.38 27.42
CA GLU A 7 -21.98 1.52 26.22
C GLU A 7 -20.59 1.42 25.58
N ALA A 8 -20.08 0.21 25.56
CA ALA A 8 -18.84 -0.07 24.85
C ALA A 8 -19.02 0.36 23.39
N LEU A 9 -18.20 1.30 22.94
CA LEU A 9 -18.09 1.73 21.55
C LEU A 9 -17.58 0.54 20.68
N THR A 10 -18.45 -0.43 20.46
CA THR A 10 -18.22 -1.57 19.55
C THR A 10 -18.58 -1.23 18.10
N GLY A 11 -18.51 0.03 17.73
CA GLY A 11 -18.57 0.49 16.34
C GLY A 11 -17.14 0.60 15.80
N ARG A 12 -16.60 -0.50 15.24
CA ARG A 12 -15.38 -0.45 14.44
C ARG A 12 -15.57 0.62 13.36
N ARG A 13 -14.81 1.71 13.39
CA ARG A 13 -14.83 2.72 12.34
C ARG A 13 -14.39 2.03 11.05
N ALA A 14 -15.31 1.84 10.12
CA ALA A 14 -15.03 1.19 8.85
C ALA A 14 -14.35 2.19 7.90
N GLY A 15 -13.07 1.95 7.59
CA GLY A 15 -12.34 2.65 6.55
C GLY A 15 -11.91 4.08 6.91
N SER A 16 -11.09 4.66 6.05
CA SER A 16 -10.67 6.06 6.13
C SER A 16 -11.74 6.98 5.54
N ALA A 17 -11.96 8.17 6.16
CA ALA A 17 -12.86 9.18 5.61
C ALA A 17 -12.37 9.75 4.26
N PHE A 18 -11.06 9.76 4.01
CA PHE A 18 -10.46 10.43 2.87
C PHE A 18 -9.69 9.51 1.92
N VAL A 19 -9.53 8.24 2.29
CA VAL A 19 -8.86 7.22 1.47
C VAL A 19 -9.78 6.01 1.36
N ASP A 20 -10.36 5.82 0.22
CA ASP A 20 -11.18 4.68 -0.15
C ASP A 20 -10.64 4.03 -1.44
N ARG A 21 -11.28 2.95 -1.88
CA ARG A 21 -10.89 2.26 -3.12
C ARG A 21 -10.86 3.21 -4.33
N GLN A 22 -11.79 4.16 -4.45
CA GLN A 22 -11.82 5.11 -5.56
C GLN A 22 -10.61 6.04 -5.54
N THR A 23 -10.20 6.49 -4.35
CA THR A 23 -8.99 7.31 -4.17
C THR A 23 -7.72 6.52 -4.55
N ALA A 24 -7.67 5.23 -4.19
CA ALA A 24 -6.56 4.34 -4.55
C ALA A 24 -6.48 4.11 -6.07
N VAL A 25 -7.61 3.86 -6.73
CA VAL A 25 -7.71 3.78 -8.20
C VAL A 25 -7.18 5.06 -8.84
N ALA A 26 -7.66 6.24 -8.40
CA ALA A 26 -7.22 7.53 -8.95
C ALA A 26 -5.71 7.77 -8.77
N ALA A 27 -5.12 7.34 -7.64
CA ALA A 27 -3.68 7.46 -7.41
C ALA A 27 -2.86 6.65 -8.42
N VAL A 28 -3.31 5.43 -8.74
CA VAL A 28 -2.66 4.58 -9.75
C VAL A 28 -2.85 5.17 -11.15
N GLU A 29 -4.07 5.57 -11.51
CA GLU A 29 -4.38 6.14 -12.83
C GLU A 29 -3.56 7.39 -13.15
N LEU A 30 -3.33 8.27 -12.17
CA LEU A 30 -2.48 9.45 -12.32
C LEU A 30 -1.04 9.11 -12.72
N LEU A 31 -0.53 7.98 -12.25
CA LEU A 31 0.85 7.55 -12.49
C LEU A 31 0.98 6.55 -13.63
N LEU A 32 -0.12 5.98 -14.09
CA LEU A 32 -0.13 4.89 -15.07
C LEU A 32 0.66 5.20 -16.35
N PRO A 33 0.58 6.42 -16.95
CA PRO A 33 1.40 6.73 -18.12
C PRO A 33 2.90 6.67 -17.84
N SER A 34 3.34 7.17 -16.68
CA SER A 34 4.76 7.17 -16.29
C SER A 34 5.25 5.76 -15.96
N LEU A 35 4.44 4.97 -15.26
CA LEU A 35 4.74 3.57 -14.94
C LEU A 35 4.85 2.74 -16.22
N SER A 36 3.88 2.89 -17.14
CA SER A 36 3.89 2.18 -18.43
C SER A 36 5.12 2.54 -19.28
N ALA A 37 5.51 3.81 -19.31
CA ALA A 37 6.71 4.25 -20.01
C ALA A 37 7.99 3.71 -19.36
N ALA A 38 8.08 3.71 -18.03
CA ALA A 38 9.24 3.21 -17.30
C ALA A 38 9.46 1.71 -17.53
N LEU A 39 8.41 0.91 -17.60
CA LEU A 39 8.49 -0.54 -17.86
C LEU A 39 9.00 -0.90 -19.25
N GLN A 40 9.12 0.06 -20.17
CA GLN A 40 9.75 -0.14 -21.49
C GLN A 40 11.28 0.00 -21.44
N SER A 41 11.85 0.30 -20.29
CA SER A 41 13.27 0.55 -20.12
C SER A 41 13.97 -0.63 -19.46
N ASP A 42 14.94 -1.22 -20.13
CA ASP A 42 15.70 -2.39 -19.67
C ASP A 42 16.40 -2.17 -18.32
N PHE A 43 16.76 -0.92 -17.98
CA PHE A 43 17.38 -0.64 -16.68
C PHE A 43 16.37 -0.60 -15.54
N VAL A 44 15.08 -0.47 -15.83
CA VAL A 44 13.98 -0.54 -14.84
C VAL A 44 13.67 -1.99 -14.52
N GLY A 45 13.66 -2.86 -15.52
CA GLY A 45 13.42 -4.28 -15.35
C GLY A 45 13.12 -4.97 -16.68
N ASP A 46 13.34 -6.26 -16.74
CA ASP A 46 13.19 -7.06 -17.97
C ASP A 46 11.79 -7.66 -18.14
N SER A 47 10.98 -7.67 -17.08
CA SER A 47 9.67 -8.34 -17.08
C SER A 47 8.62 -7.61 -17.90
N GLY A 48 8.71 -6.28 -17.98
CA GLY A 48 7.63 -5.44 -18.51
C GLY A 48 6.31 -5.51 -17.68
N CYS A 49 6.35 -6.16 -16.52
CA CYS A 49 5.20 -6.41 -15.65
C CYS A 49 5.26 -5.57 -14.38
N LEU A 50 4.09 -5.33 -13.78
CA LEU A 50 4.00 -4.67 -12.49
C LEU A 50 2.72 -5.11 -11.76
N HIS A 51 2.85 -5.40 -10.47
CA HIS A 51 1.69 -5.55 -9.57
C HIS A 51 1.82 -4.58 -8.42
N ILE A 52 0.72 -3.94 -8.09
CA ILE A 52 0.61 -2.89 -7.06
C ILE A 52 -0.40 -3.37 -6.02
N VAL A 53 -0.05 -3.25 -4.74
CA VAL A 53 -0.92 -3.51 -3.59
C VAL A 53 -0.97 -2.24 -2.74
N ILE A 54 -2.16 -1.73 -2.47
CA ILE A 54 -2.39 -0.57 -1.60
C ILE A 54 -3.20 -1.05 -0.40
N MET A 55 -2.69 -0.81 0.81
CA MET A 55 -3.36 -1.16 2.05
C MET A 55 -4.35 -0.07 2.48
N ASP A 56 -5.41 -0.45 3.18
CA ASP A 56 -6.32 0.50 3.83
C ASP A 56 -5.59 1.17 5.01
N PRO A 57 -5.37 2.50 4.98
CA PRO A 57 -4.65 3.19 6.04
C PRO A 57 -5.40 3.24 7.38
N ALA A 58 -6.68 2.87 7.40
CA ALA A 58 -7.47 2.78 8.63
C ALA A 58 -7.36 1.41 9.32
N LEU A 59 -6.72 0.42 8.67
CA LEU A 59 -6.60 -0.95 9.18
C LEU A 59 -5.13 -1.33 9.39
N GLY A 60 -4.71 -1.43 10.64
CA GLY A 60 -3.40 -1.93 11.01
C GLY A 60 -3.40 -3.43 11.31
N PRO A 61 -2.21 -4.02 11.62
CA PRO A 61 -2.07 -5.45 11.92
C PRO A 61 -2.87 -5.94 13.14
N HIS A 62 -3.31 -5.01 14.00
CA HIS A 62 -4.14 -5.30 15.16
C HIS A 62 -5.65 -5.19 14.87
N ASP A 63 -6.01 -4.65 13.71
CA ASP A 63 -7.40 -4.38 13.34
C ASP A 63 -7.97 -5.44 12.40
N ALA A 64 -7.16 -6.01 11.53
CA ALA A 64 -7.58 -6.92 10.47
C ALA A 64 -6.51 -7.96 10.11
N ALA A 65 -6.90 -9.02 9.39
CA ALA A 65 -5.95 -9.85 8.66
C ALA A 65 -5.40 -9.06 7.46
N PHE A 66 -4.22 -9.43 6.98
CA PHE A 66 -3.56 -8.72 5.87
C PHE A 66 -4.44 -8.65 4.63
N GLU A 67 -5.05 -9.77 4.26
CA GLU A 67 -5.92 -9.87 3.07
C GLU A 67 -7.14 -8.96 3.18
N ASP A 68 -7.71 -8.82 4.37
CA ASP A 68 -8.88 -7.97 4.64
C ASP A 68 -8.52 -6.48 4.70
N ALA A 69 -7.24 -6.16 4.91
CA ALA A 69 -6.71 -4.80 4.93
C ALA A 69 -6.25 -4.32 3.54
N ILE A 70 -6.28 -5.16 2.51
CA ILE A 70 -5.97 -4.73 1.14
C ILE A 70 -7.12 -3.86 0.62
N LEU A 71 -6.81 -2.59 0.33
CA LEU A 71 -7.78 -1.64 -0.22
C LEU A 71 -7.93 -1.78 -1.73
N TYR A 72 -6.81 -1.93 -2.44
CA TYR A 72 -6.79 -2.03 -3.90
C TYR A 72 -5.57 -2.78 -4.41
N GLU A 73 -5.77 -3.54 -5.48
CA GLU A 73 -4.69 -4.16 -6.25
C GLU A 73 -4.85 -3.83 -7.73
N PHE A 74 -3.72 -3.68 -8.40
CA PHE A 74 -3.67 -3.41 -9.84
C PHE A 74 -2.52 -4.17 -10.50
N SER A 75 -2.77 -4.69 -11.69
CA SER A 75 -1.80 -5.43 -12.51
C SER A 75 -1.58 -4.76 -13.84
N LEU A 76 -0.33 -4.72 -14.31
CA LEU A 76 0.06 -4.20 -15.61
C LEU A 76 1.20 -5.08 -16.17
N PRO A 77 1.09 -5.68 -17.36
CA PRO A 77 -0.15 -5.96 -18.10
C PRO A 77 -1.04 -7.01 -17.40
N ASP A 78 -1.95 -7.64 -18.17
CA ASP A 78 -2.81 -8.71 -17.66
C ASP A 78 -1.95 -9.85 -17.03
N PRO A 79 -2.30 -10.35 -15.82
CA PRO A 79 -1.54 -11.40 -15.13
C PRO A 79 -1.30 -12.70 -15.90
N LYS A 80 -2.13 -13.01 -16.90
CA LYS A 80 -1.95 -14.19 -17.77
C LYS A 80 -0.64 -14.18 -18.57
N ASP A 81 -0.06 -12.99 -18.78
CA ASP A 81 1.15 -12.78 -19.57
C ASP A 81 2.41 -12.72 -18.68
N TRP A 82 2.28 -12.97 -17.38
CA TRP A 82 3.38 -12.91 -16.43
C TRP A 82 4.26 -14.17 -16.48
N ASP A 83 5.55 -13.97 -16.28
CA ASP A 83 6.58 -15.02 -16.17
C ASP A 83 6.88 -15.43 -14.72
N ALA A 84 6.33 -14.67 -13.72
CA ALA A 84 6.47 -14.95 -12.30
C ALA A 84 5.22 -14.48 -11.53
N ASP A 85 5.07 -14.88 -10.27
CA ASP A 85 3.95 -14.44 -9.42
C ASP A 85 4.24 -13.07 -8.78
N TYR A 86 4.16 -12.02 -9.58
CA TYR A 86 4.36 -10.63 -9.09
C TYR A 86 3.33 -10.21 -8.05
N ARG A 87 2.14 -10.81 -8.06
CA ARG A 87 1.12 -10.58 -7.01
C ARG A 87 1.60 -11.09 -5.65
N ALA A 88 2.09 -12.30 -5.58
CA ALA A 88 2.62 -12.86 -4.33
C ALA A 88 3.79 -12.02 -3.81
N TYR A 89 4.71 -11.61 -4.70
CA TYR A 89 5.84 -10.77 -4.32
C TYR A 89 5.42 -9.38 -3.85
N ALA A 90 4.51 -8.70 -4.54
CA ALA A 90 4.02 -7.37 -4.14
C ALA A 90 3.28 -7.44 -2.79
N ARG A 91 2.47 -8.48 -2.58
CA ARG A 91 1.79 -8.72 -1.30
C ARG A 91 2.77 -8.96 -0.17
N ALA A 92 3.83 -9.76 -0.38
CA ALA A 92 4.85 -10.00 0.63
C ALA A 92 5.58 -8.69 1.01
N LYS A 93 5.90 -7.84 0.04
CA LYS A 93 6.52 -6.52 0.25
C LYS A 93 5.59 -5.57 1.00
N ALA A 94 4.32 -5.50 0.59
CA ALA A 94 3.30 -4.72 1.28
C ALA A 94 3.09 -5.20 2.72
N ARG A 95 3.05 -6.52 2.94
CA ARG A 95 2.88 -7.11 4.27
C ARG A 95 4.01 -6.71 5.22
N LEU A 96 5.28 -6.83 4.79
CA LEU A 96 6.41 -6.43 5.61
C LEU A 96 6.32 -4.96 6.03
N SER A 97 6.02 -4.06 5.10
CA SER A 97 5.86 -2.64 5.39
C SER A 97 4.63 -2.34 6.25
N TRP A 98 3.53 -3.07 6.07
CA TRP A 98 2.30 -2.93 6.86
C TRP A 98 2.47 -3.39 8.31
N GLU A 99 3.15 -4.53 8.52
CA GLU A 99 3.39 -5.07 9.85
C GLU A 99 4.43 -4.27 10.64
N THR A 100 5.40 -3.66 9.95
CA THR A 100 6.52 -2.96 10.60
C THR A 100 6.35 -1.44 10.65
N GLY A 101 5.50 -0.86 9.79
CA GLY A 101 5.40 0.59 9.60
C GLY A 101 6.67 1.21 9.00
N ARG A 102 7.47 0.42 8.27
CA ARG A 102 8.76 0.81 7.68
C ARG A 102 8.80 0.45 6.20
N ASP A 103 9.64 1.15 5.46
CA ASP A 103 10.00 0.74 4.11
C ASP A 103 10.76 -0.58 4.14
N GLY A 104 10.52 -1.45 3.15
CA GLY A 104 11.08 -2.79 3.13
C GLY A 104 12.61 -2.80 3.21
N HIS A 105 13.30 -1.92 2.46
CA HIS A 105 14.76 -1.84 2.50
C HIS A 105 15.29 -1.42 3.88
N VAL A 106 14.57 -0.55 4.60
CA VAL A 106 14.95 -0.13 5.95
C VAL A 106 14.94 -1.32 6.90
N VAL A 107 13.87 -2.12 6.84
CA VAL A 107 13.80 -3.34 7.68
C VAL A 107 14.93 -4.29 7.34
N GLN A 108 15.16 -4.55 6.05
CA GLN A 108 16.14 -5.54 5.61
C GLN A 108 17.59 -5.11 5.86
N ALA A 109 17.91 -3.83 5.61
CA ALA A 109 19.29 -3.35 5.70
C ALA A 109 19.67 -2.78 7.08
N LEU A 110 18.73 -2.14 7.78
CA LEU A 110 19.01 -1.40 9.01
C LEU A 110 18.37 -2.00 10.26
N GLU A 111 17.23 -2.69 10.10
CA GLU A 111 16.45 -3.26 11.21
C GLU A 111 16.19 -4.77 11.03
N PRO A 112 17.20 -5.60 10.64
CA PRO A 112 16.98 -7.02 10.31
C PRO A 112 16.43 -7.85 11.49
N TYR A 113 16.56 -7.37 12.71
CA TYR A 113 15.95 -7.96 13.90
C TYR A 113 14.42 -7.97 13.91
N ARG A 114 13.77 -7.22 13.00
CA ARG A 114 12.32 -7.21 12.81
C ARG A 114 11.84 -8.31 11.86
N LEU A 115 12.73 -8.87 11.05
CA LEU A 115 12.38 -9.91 10.07
C LEU A 115 11.99 -11.20 10.78
N ARG A 116 10.97 -11.85 10.24
CA ARG A 116 10.48 -13.15 10.69
C ARG A 116 10.72 -14.19 9.60
N ALA A 117 10.69 -15.46 9.97
CA ALA A 117 10.75 -16.55 9.00
C ALA A 117 9.56 -16.43 8.02
N GLY A 118 9.86 -16.41 6.73
CA GLY A 118 8.86 -16.24 5.67
C GLY A 118 8.67 -14.81 5.17
N ASP A 119 9.31 -13.81 5.79
CA ASP A 119 9.33 -12.45 5.25
C ASP A 119 10.13 -12.37 3.95
N THR A 120 9.76 -11.41 3.10
CA THR A 120 10.48 -11.17 1.86
C THR A 120 11.82 -10.49 2.11
N ASN A 121 12.81 -10.84 1.29
CA ASN A 121 14.10 -10.15 1.21
C ASN A 121 14.18 -9.18 0.02
N LEU A 122 13.06 -8.92 -0.66
CA LEU A 122 12.98 -8.03 -1.82
C LEU A 122 12.44 -6.67 -1.41
N TRP A 123 13.05 -5.59 -1.92
CA TRP A 123 12.53 -4.24 -1.75
C TRP A 123 11.26 -4.00 -2.57
N GLY A 124 10.54 -2.93 -2.26
CA GLY A 124 9.35 -2.53 -3.00
C GLY A 124 8.11 -2.33 -2.12
N GLY A 125 8.27 -2.41 -0.81
CA GLY A 125 7.26 -1.98 0.15
C GLY A 125 7.62 -0.63 0.75
N VAL A 126 6.67 0.31 0.78
CA VAL A 126 6.82 1.66 1.36
C VAL A 126 5.75 1.92 2.40
N ALA A 127 6.13 2.54 3.50
CA ALA A 127 5.23 2.99 4.57
C ALA A 127 5.37 4.50 4.79
N LEU A 128 4.53 5.28 4.12
CA LEU A 128 4.52 6.75 4.16
C LEU A 128 3.43 7.25 5.11
N GLY A 129 3.77 7.55 6.35
CA GLY A 129 2.82 8.14 7.29
C GLY A 129 1.54 7.32 7.51
N GLY A 130 1.65 5.99 7.51
CA GLY A 130 0.52 5.06 7.64
C GLY A 130 -0.07 4.61 6.30
N ILE A 131 0.27 5.24 5.18
CA ILE A 131 -0.06 4.73 3.84
C ILE A 131 0.96 3.67 3.46
N VAL A 132 0.50 2.47 3.16
CA VAL A 132 1.36 1.35 2.76
C VAL A 132 1.07 0.93 1.34
N VAL A 133 2.13 0.84 0.54
CA VAL A 133 2.09 0.38 -0.85
C VAL A 133 3.18 -0.64 -1.08
N GLY A 134 2.85 -1.76 -1.71
CA GLY A 134 3.80 -2.75 -2.18
C GLY A 134 3.76 -2.86 -3.70
N VAL A 135 4.94 -2.93 -4.34
CA VAL A 135 5.08 -3.06 -5.78
C VAL A 135 6.05 -4.16 -6.12
N SER A 136 5.77 -4.92 -7.17
CA SER A 136 6.68 -5.92 -7.70
C SER A 136 6.56 -6.06 -9.21
N GLY A 137 7.70 -6.26 -9.87
CA GLY A 137 7.81 -6.50 -11.31
C GLY A 137 9.02 -5.84 -11.95
N ALA A 138 9.53 -4.76 -11.39
CA ALA A 138 10.76 -4.09 -11.79
C ALA A 138 11.96 -4.56 -10.95
N GLN A 139 13.11 -3.92 -11.10
CA GLN A 139 14.21 -4.08 -10.16
C GLN A 139 13.77 -3.59 -8.77
N PRO A 140 14.25 -4.21 -7.67
CA PRO A 140 13.74 -3.93 -6.32
C PRO A 140 13.72 -2.45 -5.91
N TRP A 141 14.75 -1.68 -6.28
CA TRP A 141 14.82 -0.25 -6.00
C TRP A 141 13.85 0.59 -6.84
N PHE A 142 13.47 0.13 -8.05
CA PHE A 142 12.40 0.77 -8.84
C PHE A 142 11.03 0.37 -8.34
N ASP A 143 10.82 -0.86 -7.91
CA ASP A 143 9.59 -1.27 -7.23
C ASP A 143 9.30 -0.36 -6.04
N GLU A 144 10.32 -0.07 -5.22
CA GLU A 144 10.20 0.82 -4.07
C GLU A 144 9.97 2.27 -4.49
N ALA A 145 10.65 2.76 -5.53
CA ALA A 145 10.42 4.10 -6.07
C ALA A 145 8.98 4.26 -6.57
N PHE A 146 8.45 3.27 -7.28
CA PHE A 146 7.06 3.28 -7.75
C PHE A 146 6.06 3.22 -6.60
N ALA A 147 6.32 2.38 -5.59
CA ALA A 147 5.51 2.34 -4.37
C ALA A 147 5.48 3.70 -3.67
N GLY A 148 6.62 4.37 -3.56
CA GLY A 148 6.74 5.71 -2.99
C GLY A 148 5.96 6.76 -3.78
N CYS A 149 6.06 6.76 -5.11
CA CYS A 149 5.28 7.67 -5.98
C CYS A 149 3.78 7.48 -5.78
N ILE A 150 3.29 6.23 -5.73
CA ILE A 150 1.87 5.92 -5.52
C ILE A 150 1.43 6.37 -4.12
N ALA A 151 2.23 6.10 -3.09
CA ALA A 151 1.92 6.52 -1.72
C ALA A 151 1.81 8.05 -1.59
N HIS A 152 2.71 8.80 -2.23
CA HIS A 152 2.65 10.28 -2.27
C HIS A 152 1.44 10.79 -3.04
N CYS A 153 1.07 10.19 -4.17
CA CYS A 153 -0.15 10.56 -4.91
C CYS A 153 -1.41 10.29 -4.07
N LEU A 154 -1.47 9.14 -3.40
CA LEU A 154 -2.60 8.81 -2.53
C LEU A 154 -2.72 9.81 -1.37
N LEU A 155 -1.61 10.17 -0.74
CA LEU A 155 -1.57 11.20 0.31
C LEU A 155 -2.03 12.58 -0.20
N ALA A 156 -1.62 12.97 -1.41
CA ALA A 156 -2.05 14.22 -2.02
C ALA A 156 -3.57 14.24 -2.30
N LEU A 157 -4.12 13.14 -2.80
CA LEU A 157 -5.56 12.99 -3.03
C LEU A 157 -6.36 13.01 -1.72
N ALA A 158 -5.85 12.36 -0.66
CA ALA A 158 -6.45 12.40 0.67
C ALA A 158 -6.51 13.84 1.21
N LYS A 159 -5.41 14.59 1.12
CA LYS A 159 -5.36 16.01 1.51
C LYS A 159 -6.34 16.87 0.71
N ARG A 160 -6.42 16.67 -0.61
CA ARG A 160 -7.39 17.37 -1.47
C ARG A 160 -8.83 17.08 -1.02
N ARG A 161 -9.18 15.82 -0.74
CA ARG A 161 -10.52 15.45 -0.25
C ARG A 161 -10.81 16.08 1.11
N ALA A 162 -9.87 16.05 2.04
CA ALA A 162 -10.03 16.66 3.36
C ALA A 162 -10.30 18.18 3.26
N GLN A 163 -9.62 18.88 2.34
CA GLN A 163 -9.87 20.31 2.09
C GLN A 163 -11.21 20.57 1.43
N ALA A 164 -11.67 19.68 0.54
CA ALA A 164 -12.95 19.84 -0.17
C ALA A 164 -14.17 19.50 0.71
N THR A 165 -13.97 18.72 1.78
CA THR A 165 -15.06 18.28 2.66
C THR A 165 -14.68 18.46 4.13
N PRO A 166 -14.48 19.71 4.62
CA PRO A 166 -14.02 19.96 5.99
C PRO A 166 -15.02 19.46 7.05
N ASP A 167 -16.30 19.40 6.69
CA ASP A 167 -17.38 18.94 7.59
C ASP A 167 -17.55 17.40 7.60
N ALA A 168 -16.71 16.66 6.86
CA ALA A 168 -16.78 15.19 6.86
C ALA A 168 -16.36 14.55 8.19
N LEU A 169 -15.69 15.29 9.04
CA LEU A 169 -15.27 14.87 10.38
C LEU A 169 -16.16 15.55 11.42
N ALA A 170 -16.76 14.75 12.30
CA ALA A 170 -17.45 15.27 13.49
C ALA A 170 -16.41 15.79 14.50
N ILE A 171 -16.73 16.92 15.14
CA ILE A 171 -15.98 17.47 16.28
C ILE A 171 -16.57 16.90 17.58
#